data_5851f9b42580a74e9155a46cc3be32d6
#
_entry.id   5851f9b42580a74e9155a46cc3be32d6
#
_cell.length_a   1.000
_cell.length_b   1.000
_cell.length_c   1.000
_cell.angle_alpha   90.00
_cell.angle_beta   90.00
_cell.angle_gamma   90.00
#
_symmetry.space_group_name_H-M   'P 1'
#
loop_
_entity.id
_entity.type
_entity.pdbx_description
1 polymer ?
#
loop_
_entity_poly.entity_id
_entity_poly.type
_entity_poly.pdbx_seq_one_letter_code
_entity_poly.pdbx_strand_id
1 'polypeptide(L)'
;MSNTPNPASEPNEAAGAQAGAAAAAAAGVPAAAGAAVGGKKKKIRKSVLKGIASIKATFNNTIITITDKKGNVLCWDTGGTIGYKGSRKSTPFAAQRAAEQCAQKAKKLGMKEVDVHIKGPGSGRESAIRAIQASGLEIKAIEDVTPLPHNGCRQRKRRRV
;
A
#
# COMPACT_ATOMS: atom_id res chain seq x y z
N MET A 1 3.33 -34.65 -46.95
CA MET A 1 4.53 -34.05 -47.54
C MET A 1 4.78 -32.76 -46.77
N SER A 2 5.63 -32.72 -46.00
CA SER A 2 7.03 -32.70 -45.58
C SER A 2 7.14 -31.53 -44.59
N ASN A 3 7.12 -31.75 -43.40
CA ASN A 3 8.06 -31.86 -42.31
C ASN A 3 9.46 -31.29 -42.63
N THR A 4 9.81 -30.19 -41.96
CA THR A 4 11.21 -29.92 -41.61
C THR A 4 11.31 -29.13 -40.31
N PRO A 5 12.08 -29.61 -39.34
CA PRO A 5 12.34 -28.91 -38.08
C PRO A 5 13.55 -27.98 -38.21
N ASN A 6 13.55 -26.92 -37.47
CA ASN A 6 14.69 -26.03 -37.34
C ASN A 6 15.51 -26.41 -36.08
N PRO A 7 16.80 -26.63 -36.22
CA PRO A 7 17.66 -27.01 -35.12
C PRO A 7 18.21 -25.81 -34.33
N ALA A 8 18.45 -26.12 -33.07
CA ALA A 8 19.17 -25.39 -32.06
C ALA A 8 20.48 -24.72 -32.49
N SER A 9 20.82 -23.67 -31.80
CA SER A 9 22.22 -23.34 -31.52
C SER A 9 22.34 -22.71 -30.15
N GLU A 10 22.90 -23.49 -29.28
CA GLU A 10 23.54 -23.13 -28.01
C GLU A 10 24.92 -22.46 -28.27
N PRO A 11 25.75 -22.28 -27.22
CA PRO A 11 25.96 -21.06 -26.46
C PRO A 11 27.34 -20.47 -26.75
N ASN A 12 27.63 -19.30 -26.25
CA ASN A 12 29.04 -18.82 -26.24
C ASN A 12 29.43 -18.39 -24.83
N GLU A 13 30.16 -19.30 -24.17
CA GLU A 13 31.08 -18.99 -23.09
C GLU A 13 32.34 -18.37 -23.64
N ALA A 14 32.91 -17.45 -22.96
CA ALA A 14 34.34 -17.24 -22.66
C ALA A 14 34.56 -15.81 -22.17
N ALA A 15 34.84 -15.63 -20.88
CA ALA A 15 36.16 -15.61 -20.26
C ALA A 15 37.01 -14.38 -20.66
N GLY A 16 37.37 -13.57 -19.69
CA GLY A 16 38.36 -12.51 -19.82
C GLY A 16 38.54 -11.70 -18.55
N ALA A 17 39.39 -12.22 -17.67
CA ALA A 17 39.87 -11.56 -16.49
C ALA A 17 40.90 -10.45 -16.79
N GLN A 18 41.05 -9.49 -15.90
CA GLN A 18 42.30 -8.86 -15.35
C GLN A 18 41.97 -7.40 -15.01
N ALA A 19 41.98 -7.05 -13.72
CA ALA A 19 43.13 -6.65 -12.94
C ALA A 19 43.74 -5.29 -13.34
N GLY A 20 43.62 -4.30 -12.48
CA GLY A 20 44.30 -3.02 -12.56
C GLY A 20 44.13 -2.22 -11.28
N ALA A 21 45.02 -2.39 -10.34
CA ALA A 21 45.17 -1.60 -9.11
C ALA A 21 45.92 -0.30 -9.40
N ALA A 22 45.58 0.77 -8.63
CA ALA A 22 46.44 1.86 -8.13
C ALA A 22 45.54 2.97 -7.64
N ALA A 23 45.41 3.29 -6.39
CA ALA A 23 46.29 3.92 -5.42
C ALA A 23 46.27 5.47 -5.48
N ALA A 24 46.07 6.05 -4.27
CA ALA A 24 46.41 7.38 -3.79
C ALA A 24 45.39 8.52 -4.16
N ALA A 25 44.99 9.46 -3.28
CA ALA A 25 45.46 9.89 -1.97
C ALA A 25 44.39 10.79 -1.31
N ALA A 26 44.29 10.66 -0.04
CA ALA A 26 44.00 11.62 1.01
C ALA A 26 43.58 13.07 0.67
N ALA A 27 42.40 13.46 1.19
CA ALA A 27 42.21 14.80 1.77
C ALA A 27 41.11 14.73 2.82
N GLY A 28 41.47 15.12 4.01
CA GLY A 28 40.67 15.02 5.24
C GLY A 28 39.46 15.93 5.25
N VAL A 29 38.39 15.45 5.84
CA VAL A 29 37.21 16.21 6.20
C VAL A 29 37.13 16.21 7.74
N PRO A 30 36.96 17.36 8.37
CA PRO A 30 36.90 17.42 9.84
C PRO A 30 35.55 16.86 10.32
N ALA A 31 35.65 16.06 11.36
CA ALA A 31 34.51 15.55 12.13
C ALA A 31 33.71 16.72 12.73
N ALA A 32 32.50 16.90 12.25
CA ALA A 32 31.50 17.74 12.92
C ALA A 32 30.68 16.86 13.87
N ALA A 33 30.70 17.29 15.12
CA ALA A 33 30.12 16.70 16.29
C ALA A 33 28.70 16.16 16.10
N GLY A 34 28.47 14.95 16.51
CA GLY A 34 27.18 14.31 16.60
C GLY A 34 26.26 15.03 17.57
N ALA A 35 25.23 15.63 17.06
CA ALA A 35 24.05 16.00 17.84
C ALA A 35 23.31 14.69 18.19
N ALA A 36 23.37 14.29 19.44
CA ALA A 36 22.56 13.20 20.00
C ALA A 36 21.09 13.54 19.82
N VAL A 37 20.47 12.97 18.78
CA VAL A 37 19.02 12.98 18.61
C VAL A 37 18.45 12.12 19.74
N GLY A 38 17.95 12.80 20.78
CA GLY A 38 17.27 12.19 21.90
C GLY A 38 16.18 11.27 21.40
N GLY A 39 16.40 9.96 21.58
CA GLY A 39 15.47 8.92 21.22
C GLY A 39 14.13 9.16 21.92
N LYS A 40 13.13 9.67 21.19
CA LYS A 40 11.75 9.74 21.66
C LYS A 40 11.36 8.32 22.05
N LYS A 41 11.20 8.06 23.36
CA LYS A 41 10.69 6.79 23.89
C LYS A 41 9.44 6.43 23.09
N LYS A 42 9.50 5.34 22.29
CA LYS A 42 8.35 4.80 21.59
C LYS A 42 7.27 4.53 22.64
N LYS A 43 6.21 5.37 22.66
CA LYS A 43 5.02 5.08 23.46
C LYS A 43 4.58 3.67 23.07
N ILE A 44 4.59 2.74 24.01
CA ILE A 44 4.03 1.40 23.85
C ILE A 44 2.57 1.61 23.45
N ARG A 45 2.27 1.43 22.18
CA ARG A 45 0.91 1.52 21.66
C ARG A 45 0.18 0.31 22.24
N LYS A 46 -0.92 0.57 22.98
CA LYS A 46 -1.79 -0.48 23.49
C LYS A 46 -2.15 -1.39 22.32
N SER A 47 -2.01 -2.69 22.48
CA SER A 47 -2.42 -3.66 21.47
C SER A 47 -3.94 -3.56 21.30
N VAL A 48 -4.38 -3.25 20.07
CA VAL A 48 -5.80 -3.13 19.73
C VAL A 48 -6.21 -4.40 19.03
N LEU A 49 -6.99 -5.25 19.69
CA LEU A 49 -7.41 -6.55 19.15
C LEU A 49 -8.52 -6.40 18.10
N LYS A 50 -9.44 -5.45 18.29
CA LYS A 50 -10.61 -5.21 17.44
C LYS A 50 -10.63 -3.79 16.92
N GLY A 51 -10.93 -3.60 15.65
CA GLY A 51 -10.98 -2.29 15.04
C GLY A 51 -11.92 -2.20 13.84
N ILE A 52 -11.95 -1.03 13.21
CA ILE A 52 -12.76 -0.73 12.04
C ILE A 52 -11.83 -0.44 10.87
N ALA A 53 -12.04 -1.12 9.75
CA ALA A 53 -11.35 -0.85 8.48
C ALA A 53 -12.27 -0.06 7.55
N SER A 54 -12.05 1.23 7.43
CA SER A 54 -12.79 2.10 6.52
C SER A 54 -12.13 2.12 5.15
N ILE A 55 -12.86 1.70 4.11
CA ILE A 55 -12.44 1.69 2.72
C ILE A 55 -13.20 2.77 1.96
N LYS A 56 -12.53 3.84 1.57
CA LYS A 56 -13.10 4.87 0.69
C LYS A 56 -12.60 4.67 -0.73
N ALA A 57 -13.45 4.13 -1.60
CA ALA A 57 -13.16 3.89 -3.00
C ALA A 57 -13.81 4.96 -3.87
N THR A 58 -13.02 5.78 -4.54
CA THR A 58 -13.45 6.76 -5.53
C THR A 58 -12.97 6.34 -6.91
N PHE A 59 -13.48 6.96 -7.98
CA PHE A 59 -13.00 6.70 -9.34
C PHE A 59 -11.53 7.04 -9.56
N ASN A 60 -10.92 7.86 -8.71
CA ASN A 60 -9.53 8.30 -8.87
C ASN A 60 -8.56 7.66 -7.87
N ASN A 61 -9.04 7.16 -6.73
CA ASN A 61 -8.17 6.61 -5.69
C ASN A 61 -8.97 5.75 -4.69
N THR A 62 -8.28 4.79 -4.07
CA THR A 62 -8.81 4.03 -2.93
C THR A 62 -7.98 4.36 -1.70
N ILE A 63 -8.65 4.73 -0.62
CA ILE A 63 -8.05 5.05 0.68
C ILE A 63 -8.53 4.02 1.69
N ILE A 64 -7.60 3.41 2.39
CA ILE A 64 -7.89 2.42 3.43
C ILE A 64 -7.36 2.96 4.73
N THR A 65 -8.22 3.01 5.73
CA THR A 65 -7.89 3.53 7.06
C THR A 65 -8.34 2.53 8.10
N ILE A 66 -7.45 2.11 8.98
CA ILE A 66 -7.76 1.21 10.08
C ILE A 66 -7.74 2.01 11.37
N THR A 67 -8.86 1.93 12.10
CA THR A 67 -9.09 2.66 13.34
C THR A 67 -9.41 1.71 14.49
N ASP A 68 -9.25 2.19 15.70
CA ASP A 68 -9.81 1.57 16.89
C ASP A 68 -11.33 1.76 16.92
N LYS A 69 -12.05 1.00 17.75
CA LYS A 69 -13.50 1.19 17.98
C LYS A 69 -13.87 2.59 18.48
N LYS A 70 -12.92 3.30 19.08
CA LYS A 70 -13.07 4.70 19.52
C LYS A 70 -12.88 5.73 18.39
N GLY A 71 -12.56 5.29 17.16
CA GLY A 71 -12.30 6.18 16.02
C GLY A 71 -10.86 6.70 15.90
N ASN A 72 -9.94 6.29 16.77
CA ASN A 72 -8.55 6.71 16.66
C ASN A 72 -7.86 5.97 15.48
N VAL A 73 -7.23 6.71 14.58
CA VAL A 73 -6.52 6.14 13.43
C VAL A 73 -5.23 5.45 13.88
N LEU A 74 -5.09 4.19 13.54
CA LEU A 74 -3.91 3.37 13.82
C LEU A 74 -2.94 3.34 12.62
N CYS A 75 -3.48 3.09 11.44
CA CYS A 75 -2.73 3.09 10.19
C CYS A 75 -3.64 3.42 9.01
N TRP A 76 -3.04 3.88 7.94
CA TRP A 76 -3.72 4.15 6.68
C TRP A 76 -2.77 3.97 5.50
N ASP A 77 -3.33 3.59 4.36
CA ASP A 77 -2.63 3.50 3.09
C ASP A 77 -3.56 3.85 1.92
N THR A 78 -2.94 4.22 0.81
CA THR A 78 -3.64 4.55 -0.44
C THR A 78 -2.85 4.03 -1.63
N GLY A 79 -3.44 3.99 -2.82
CA GLY A 79 -2.70 3.71 -4.04
C GLY A 79 -1.50 4.64 -4.26
N GLY A 80 -1.57 5.89 -3.76
CA GLY A 80 -0.48 6.86 -3.86
C GLY A 80 0.69 6.56 -2.91
N THR A 81 0.44 6.09 -1.69
CA THR A 81 1.49 5.76 -0.70
C THR A 81 2.35 4.57 -1.14
N ILE A 82 1.81 3.70 -1.99
CA ILE A 82 2.51 2.54 -2.54
C ILE A 82 3.36 2.89 -3.77
N GLY A 83 3.21 4.13 -4.27
CA GLY A 83 3.99 4.62 -5.41
C GLY A 83 3.23 4.69 -6.74
N TYR A 84 1.94 4.32 -6.78
CA TYR A 84 1.14 4.50 -7.99
C TYR A 84 0.82 5.98 -8.22
N LYS A 85 0.95 6.45 -9.47
CA LYS A 85 0.68 7.83 -9.89
C LYS A 85 -0.45 7.90 -10.93
N GLY A 86 -1.11 9.05 -11.04
CA GLY A 86 -2.15 9.30 -12.04
C GLY A 86 -3.31 8.32 -11.96
N SER A 87 -3.79 7.84 -13.10
CA SER A 87 -4.92 6.91 -13.23
C SER A 87 -4.68 5.54 -12.61
N ARG A 88 -3.42 5.11 -12.47
CA ARG A 88 -3.08 3.81 -11.86
C ARG A 88 -3.49 3.69 -10.39
N LYS A 89 -3.73 4.81 -9.68
CA LYS A 89 -4.19 4.81 -8.28
C LYS A 89 -5.60 4.25 -8.09
N SER A 90 -6.44 4.33 -9.12
CA SER A 90 -7.83 3.88 -9.05
C SER A 90 -8.01 2.41 -9.42
N THR A 91 -6.96 1.73 -9.83
CA THR A 91 -7.05 0.32 -10.23
C THR A 91 -7.34 -0.60 -9.05
N PRO A 92 -8.08 -1.71 -9.24
CA PRO A 92 -8.29 -2.73 -8.21
C PRO A 92 -7.00 -3.29 -7.64
N PHE A 93 -5.98 -3.42 -8.47
CA PHE A 93 -4.65 -3.89 -8.07
C PHE A 93 -3.96 -2.94 -7.08
N ALA A 94 -4.03 -1.62 -7.33
CA ALA A 94 -3.50 -0.63 -6.39
C ALA A 94 -4.24 -0.67 -5.05
N ALA A 95 -5.56 -0.86 -5.07
CA ALA A 95 -6.38 -1.01 -3.87
C ALA A 95 -6.01 -2.28 -3.08
N GLN A 96 -5.79 -3.41 -3.78
CA GLN A 96 -5.32 -4.65 -3.16
C GLN A 96 -3.99 -4.44 -2.44
N ARG A 97 -2.99 -3.88 -3.12
CA ARG A 97 -1.67 -3.62 -2.52
C ARG A 97 -1.75 -2.67 -1.32
N ALA A 98 -2.60 -1.63 -1.40
CA ALA A 98 -2.83 -0.71 -0.29
C ALA A 98 -3.43 -1.43 0.93
N ALA A 99 -4.41 -2.32 0.68
CA ALA A 99 -5.04 -3.09 1.73
C ALA A 99 -4.08 -4.08 2.39
N GLU A 100 -3.29 -4.79 1.61
CA GLU A 100 -2.25 -5.70 2.12
C GLU A 100 -1.26 -4.98 3.04
N GLN A 101 -0.74 -3.84 2.59
CA GLN A 101 0.24 -3.08 3.36
C GLN A 101 -0.37 -2.50 4.64
N CYS A 102 -1.60 -1.96 4.55
CA CYS A 102 -2.33 -1.44 5.71
C CYS A 102 -2.64 -2.55 6.72
N ALA A 103 -3.11 -3.71 6.27
CA ALA A 103 -3.38 -4.87 7.11
C ALA A 103 -2.12 -5.40 7.80
N GLN A 104 -0.98 -5.44 7.11
CA GLN A 104 0.30 -5.82 7.72
C GLN A 104 0.73 -4.83 8.83
N LYS A 105 0.50 -3.52 8.63
CA LYS A 105 0.75 -2.51 9.67
C LYS A 105 -0.17 -2.71 10.87
N ALA A 106 -1.45 -3.01 10.65
CA ALA A 106 -2.43 -3.29 11.72
C ALA A 106 -2.07 -4.56 12.51
N LYS A 107 -1.65 -5.63 11.84
CA LYS A 107 -1.18 -6.85 12.51
C LYS A 107 0.03 -6.60 13.40
N LYS A 108 0.98 -5.75 12.97
CA LYS A 108 2.12 -5.34 13.82
C LYS A 108 1.70 -4.58 15.07
N LEU A 109 0.48 -4.01 15.09
CA LEU A 109 -0.12 -3.37 16.26
C LEU A 109 -0.97 -4.34 17.11
N GLY A 110 -1.04 -5.62 16.71
CA GLY A 110 -1.74 -6.69 17.42
C GLY A 110 -3.20 -6.87 17.05
N MET A 111 -3.68 -6.26 15.96
CA MET A 111 -5.07 -6.40 15.51
C MET A 111 -5.34 -7.79 14.94
N LYS A 112 -6.50 -8.36 15.31
CA LYS A 112 -6.97 -9.67 14.84
C LYS A 112 -8.31 -9.59 14.12
N GLU A 113 -9.26 -8.84 14.66
CA GLU A 113 -10.63 -8.72 14.16
C GLU A 113 -10.90 -7.32 13.64
N VAL A 114 -11.61 -7.21 12.50
CA VAL A 114 -11.99 -5.93 11.90
C VAL A 114 -13.42 -5.97 11.39
N ASP A 115 -14.13 -4.87 11.61
CA ASP A 115 -15.40 -4.56 10.97
C ASP A 115 -15.09 -3.68 9.75
N VAL A 116 -15.59 -4.02 8.56
CA VAL A 116 -15.25 -3.32 7.31
C VAL A 116 -16.37 -2.38 6.92
N HIS A 117 -16.08 -1.08 6.87
CA HIS A 117 -17.00 -0.05 6.38
C HIS A 117 -16.55 0.41 4.99
N ILE A 118 -17.42 0.25 4.00
CA ILE A 118 -17.15 0.61 2.62
C ILE A 118 -17.87 1.91 2.26
N LYS A 119 -17.21 2.78 1.50
CA LYS A 119 -17.80 4.03 1.04
C LYS A 119 -17.36 4.36 -0.37
N GLY A 120 -18.31 4.66 -1.25
CA GLY A 120 -18.08 5.20 -2.59
C GLY A 120 -18.13 4.18 -3.72
N PRO A 121 -18.15 4.64 -4.99
CA PRO A 121 -18.43 3.82 -6.18
C PRO A 121 -17.18 3.27 -6.89
N GLY A 122 -15.97 3.41 -6.32
CA GLY A 122 -14.72 3.02 -6.99
C GLY A 122 -14.56 1.50 -7.19
N SER A 123 -13.81 1.09 -8.20
CA SER A 123 -13.54 -0.31 -8.54
C SER A 123 -12.66 -1.05 -7.51
N GLY A 124 -12.04 -0.33 -6.58
CA GLY A 124 -11.20 -0.90 -5.52
C GLY A 124 -11.95 -1.49 -4.32
N ARG A 125 -13.30 -1.43 -4.27
CA ARG A 125 -14.12 -1.89 -3.14
C ARG A 125 -13.85 -3.35 -2.77
N GLU A 126 -14.17 -4.26 -3.67
CA GLU A 126 -14.06 -5.70 -3.44
C GLU A 126 -12.62 -6.17 -3.31
N SER A 127 -11.72 -5.64 -4.16
CA SER A 127 -10.32 -6.03 -4.12
C SER A 127 -9.64 -5.68 -2.81
N ALA A 128 -10.00 -4.55 -2.18
CA ALA A 128 -9.50 -4.17 -0.87
C ALA A 128 -10.01 -5.12 0.23
N ILE A 129 -11.28 -5.52 0.22
CA ILE A 129 -11.85 -6.46 1.20
C ILE A 129 -11.14 -7.81 1.11
N ARG A 130 -11.05 -8.37 -0.10
CA ARG A 130 -10.37 -9.65 -0.35
C ARG A 130 -8.92 -9.63 0.13
N ALA A 131 -8.23 -8.50 -0.08
CA ALA A 131 -6.85 -8.34 0.35
C ALA A 131 -6.70 -8.25 1.88
N ILE A 132 -7.62 -7.58 2.59
CA ILE A 132 -7.65 -7.55 4.06
C ILE A 132 -7.82 -8.98 4.60
N GLN A 133 -8.75 -9.73 4.05
CA GLN A 133 -9.00 -11.12 4.43
C GLN A 133 -7.79 -12.02 4.12
N ALA A 134 -7.25 -11.92 2.92
CA ALA A 134 -6.05 -12.68 2.50
C ALA A 134 -4.83 -12.37 3.37
N SER A 135 -4.73 -11.14 3.87
CA SER A 135 -3.68 -10.75 4.83
C SER A 135 -3.84 -11.42 6.20
N GLY A 136 -4.96 -12.12 6.47
CA GLY A 136 -5.23 -12.89 7.70
C GLY A 136 -5.74 -12.03 8.86
N LEU A 137 -6.45 -10.95 8.59
CA LEU A 137 -7.34 -10.27 9.53
C LEU A 137 -8.72 -10.92 9.41
N GLU A 138 -9.35 -11.22 10.54
CA GLU A 138 -10.69 -11.79 10.59
C GLU A 138 -11.73 -10.69 10.39
N ILE A 139 -12.53 -10.79 9.33
CA ILE A 139 -13.62 -9.86 9.04
C ILE A 139 -14.87 -10.36 9.75
N LYS A 140 -15.44 -9.56 10.67
CA LYS A 140 -16.67 -9.89 11.42
C LYS A 140 -17.92 -9.37 10.71
N ALA A 141 -17.88 -8.15 10.21
CA ALA A 141 -18.99 -7.51 9.54
C ALA A 141 -18.50 -6.71 8.33
N ILE A 142 -19.35 -6.58 7.33
CA ILE A 142 -19.12 -5.73 6.15
C ILE A 142 -20.36 -4.86 5.98
N GLU A 143 -20.17 -3.55 6.04
CA GLU A 143 -21.23 -2.55 5.94
C GLU A 143 -20.93 -1.55 4.82
N ASP A 144 -21.94 -1.22 4.02
CA ASP A 144 -21.85 -0.12 3.06
C ASP A 144 -22.42 1.16 3.69
N VAL A 145 -21.54 2.08 4.02
CA VAL A 145 -21.87 3.38 4.63
C VAL A 145 -21.83 4.53 3.60
N THR A 146 -22.08 4.23 2.33
CA THR A 146 -22.12 5.25 1.28
C THR A 146 -23.31 6.20 1.53
N PRO A 147 -23.08 7.50 1.74
CA PRO A 147 -24.17 8.44 2.00
C PRO A 147 -25.01 8.65 0.75
N LEU A 148 -26.33 8.46 0.88
CA LEU A 148 -27.30 8.79 -0.14
C LEU A 148 -28.00 10.10 0.26
N PRO A 149 -27.88 11.19 -0.52
CA PRO A 149 -28.54 12.45 -0.19
C PRO A 149 -30.06 12.34 -0.35
N HIS A 150 -30.79 12.76 0.65
CA HIS A 150 -32.25 12.92 0.60
C HIS A 150 -32.57 14.34 0.14
N ASN A 151 -32.56 14.61 -1.18
CA ASN A 151 -32.74 15.96 -1.76
C ASN A 151 -31.79 17.03 -1.16
N GLY A 152 -30.52 16.70 -1.01
CA GLY A 152 -29.50 17.62 -0.52
C GLY A 152 -29.09 18.71 -1.53
N CYS A 153 -27.94 19.32 -1.34
CA CYS A 153 -27.40 20.35 -2.20
C CYS A 153 -27.24 19.84 -3.64
N ARG A 154 -27.56 20.71 -4.61
CA ARG A 154 -27.36 20.41 -6.03
C ARG A 154 -25.89 20.10 -6.32
N GLN A 155 -25.64 19.00 -7.02
CA GLN A 155 -24.30 18.63 -7.44
C GLN A 155 -23.71 19.66 -8.41
N ARG A 156 -22.38 19.77 -8.41
CA ARG A 156 -21.65 20.63 -9.36
C ARG A 156 -21.91 20.17 -10.79
N LYS A 157 -21.98 21.12 -11.72
CA LYS A 157 -22.06 20.83 -13.15
C LYS A 157 -20.89 19.96 -13.58
N ARG A 158 -21.12 19.10 -14.58
CA ARG A 158 -20.02 18.33 -15.21
C ARG A 158 -18.94 19.28 -15.71
N ARG A 159 -17.68 18.88 -15.52
CA ARG A 159 -16.53 19.58 -16.10
C ARG A 159 -16.68 19.59 -17.62
N ARG A 160 -16.59 20.73 -18.22
CA ARG A 160 -16.47 20.90 -19.68
C ARG A 160 -15.02 20.57 -20.06
N VAL A 161 -14.82 19.70 -21.03
CA VAL A 161 -13.54 19.34 -21.59
C VAL A 161 -13.47 19.95 -22.97
#